data_0b33ce5e58b1fe17b20f012b5a7049a0
#
_entry.id   0b33ce5e58b1fe17b20f012b5a7049a0
#
_cell.length_a   1.000
_cell.length_b   1.000
_cell.length_c   1.000
_cell.angle_alpha   90.00
_cell.angle_beta   90.00
_cell.angle_gamma   90.00
#
_symmetry.space_group_name_H-M   'P 1'
#
loop_
_entity.id
_entity.type
_entity.pdbx_description
1 polymer ?
#
loop_
_entity_poly.entity_id
_entity_poly.type
_entity_poly.pdbx_seq_one_letter_code
_entity_poly.pdbx_strand_id
1 'polypeptide(L)'
;MELDVLGLLGACSYALDCVEAELVHVTSRHAKRVAYMSVCTAETLGVHGNALQDLAACALLHDNALTQYIQEEFHGNAESLDLLPEIPHLGLHCSQGEENIRNLPFSTDVSGVILYHHENADGSGPFGKTWVEVPLAARIIHLCDLLDAFCRADKFTPEVWNRAESFISRVRGKIFDDECAEAFLKAFPAEHFMSLGNDDLESRLWSIVPRGKQELSFPQIKALADFFAKIVDYKSPFTSTHSIGVASCAEKLSRFMGFDEETAQKM
;
A
#
# COMPACT_ATOMS: atom_id res chain seq x y z
N MET A 1 5.05 24.60 3.22
CA MET A 1 3.63 24.44 3.68
C MET A 1 3.58 23.20 4.57
N GLU A 2 2.92 23.31 5.72
CA GLU A 2 2.75 22.16 6.62
C GLU A 2 1.57 21.29 6.23
N LEU A 3 1.81 20.02 5.96
CA LEU A 3 0.79 19.02 5.58
C LEU A 3 0.91 17.75 6.42
N ASP A 4 -0.22 17.13 6.72
CA ASP A 4 -0.29 15.76 7.25
C ASP A 4 -0.16 14.78 6.06
N VAL A 5 1.07 14.41 5.73
CA VAL A 5 1.38 13.53 4.59
C VAL A 5 0.71 12.18 4.76
N LEU A 6 0.80 11.58 5.94
CA LEU A 6 0.21 10.26 6.20
C LEU A 6 -1.32 10.30 6.10
N GLY A 7 -1.97 11.38 6.55
CA GLY A 7 -3.40 11.57 6.36
C GLY A 7 -3.80 11.69 4.90
N LEU A 8 -2.99 12.35 4.07
CA LEU A 8 -3.21 12.42 2.62
C LEU A 8 -3.03 11.06 1.95
N LEU A 9 -1.97 10.31 2.29
CA LEU A 9 -1.74 8.96 1.76
C LEU A 9 -2.83 7.97 2.21
N GLY A 10 -3.34 8.12 3.44
CA GLY A 10 -4.51 7.37 3.90
C GLY A 10 -5.80 7.68 3.13
N ALA A 11 -5.97 8.92 2.66
CA ALA A 11 -7.07 9.26 1.75
C ALA A 11 -6.87 8.64 0.35
N CYS A 12 -5.61 8.57 -0.15
CA CYS A 12 -5.28 7.86 -1.38
C CYS A 12 -5.62 6.37 -1.27
N SER A 13 -5.29 5.71 -0.16
CA SER A 13 -5.60 4.28 0.02
C SER A 13 -7.09 4.00 0.01
N TYR A 14 -7.92 4.92 0.50
CA TYR A 14 -9.37 4.78 0.39
C TYR A 14 -9.85 4.77 -1.07
N ALA A 15 -9.26 5.63 -1.92
CA ALA A 15 -9.57 5.64 -3.34
C ALA A 15 -9.13 4.34 -4.03
N LEU A 16 -7.96 3.79 -3.64
CA LEU A 16 -7.47 2.48 -4.10
C LEU A 16 -8.41 1.36 -3.66
N ASP A 17 -8.75 1.25 -2.38
CA ASP A 17 -9.69 0.25 -1.84
C ASP A 17 -11.03 0.24 -2.62
N CYS A 18 -11.55 1.43 -3.01
CA CYS A 18 -12.79 1.52 -3.79
C CYS A 18 -12.63 0.93 -5.20
N VAL A 19 -11.49 1.15 -5.84
CA VAL A 19 -11.20 0.65 -7.19
C VAL A 19 -10.93 -0.86 -7.16
N GLU A 20 -10.15 -1.32 -6.20
CA GLU A 20 -9.83 -2.73 -6.02
C GLU A 20 -11.07 -3.56 -5.68
N ALA A 21 -11.96 -3.05 -4.82
CA ALA A 21 -13.23 -3.71 -4.53
C ALA A 21 -14.11 -3.89 -5.79
N GLU A 22 -14.05 -2.93 -6.72
CA GLU A 22 -14.80 -2.99 -7.98
C GLU A 22 -14.15 -3.93 -9.01
N LEU A 23 -12.80 -3.94 -9.09
CA LEU A 23 -12.07 -4.64 -10.13
C LEU A 23 -11.64 -6.07 -9.73
N VAL A 24 -11.19 -6.27 -8.50
CA VAL A 24 -10.60 -7.55 -8.03
C VAL A 24 -11.41 -8.23 -6.92
N HIS A 25 -12.58 -7.68 -6.58
CA HIS A 25 -13.45 -8.22 -5.54
C HIS A 25 -12.76 -8.42 -4.18
N VAL A 26 -11.75 -7.60 -3.88
CA VAL A 26 -11.11 -7.57 -2.57
C VAL A 26 -12.12 -7.06 -1.54
N THR A 27 -12.05 -7.60 -0.34
CA THR A 27 -12.92 -7.15 0.75
C THR A 27 -12.65 -5.67 1.09
N SER A 28 -13.70 -4.90 1.30
CA SER A 28 -13.56 -3.48 1.66
C SER A 28 -12.58 -3.27 2.83
N ARG A 29 -11.79 -2.21 2.79
CA ARG A 29 -10.78 -1.86 3.80
C ARG A 29 -9.56 -2.79 3.86
N HIS A 30 -9.22 -3.48 2.75
CA HIS A 30 -8.06 -4.35 2.65
C HIS A 30 -6.76 -3.62 3.04
N ALA A 31 -6.42 -2.54 2.35
CA ALA A 31 -5.20 -1.76 2.62
C ALA A 31 -5.11 -1.29 4.09
N LYS A 32 -6.24 -0.93 4.71
CA LYS A 32 -6.27 -0.52 6.13
C LYS A 32 -6.03 -1.68 7.09
N ARG A 33 -6.54 -2.89 6.78
CA ARG A 33 -6.24 -4.08 7.58
C ARG A 33 -4.79 -4.48 7.45
N VAL A 34 -4.26 -4.50 6.22
CA VAL A 34 -2.83 -4.76 5.96
C VAL A 34 -1.96 -3.76 6.71
N ALA A 35 -2.26 -2.45 6.64
CA ALA A 35 -1.52 -1.44 7.37
C ALA A 35 -1.60 -1.62 8.90
N TYR A 36 -2.78 -1.88 9.45
CA TYR A 36 -2.95 -2.10 10.89
C TYR A 36 -2.17 -3.34 11.37
N MET A 37 -2.29 -4.45 10.64
CA MET A 37 -1.54 -5.66 10.96
C MET A 37 -0.03 -5.43 10.86
N SER A 38 0.44 -4.73 9.82
CA SER A 38 1.84 -4.40 9.62
C SER A 38 2.40 -3.55 10.76
N VAL A 39 1.68 -2.52 11.16
CA VAL A 39 2.08 -1.62 12.26
C VAL A 39 2.19 -2.38 13.59
N CYS A 40 1.19 -3.16 13.98
CA CYS A 40 1.22 -3.94 15.21
C CYS A 40 2.34 -4.98 15.22
N THR A 41 2.58 -5.62 14.08
CA THR A 41 3.68 -6.58 13.93
C THR A 41 5.04 -5.89 14.05
N ALA A 42 5.21 -4.75 13.39
CA ALA A 42 6.43 -3.94 13.43
C ALA A 42 6.76 -3.41 14.82
N GLU A 43 5.75 -2.95 15.59
CA GLU A 43 5.94 -2.55 16.99
C GLU A 43 6.50 -3.72 17.85
N THR A 44 6.03 -4.94 17.59
CA THR A 44 6.52 -6.14 18.28
C THR A 44 8.00 -6.42 17.96
N LEU A 45 8.45 -6.00 16.76
CA LEU A 45 9.86 -6.06 16.33
C LEU A 45 10.68 -4.82 16.74
N GLY A 46 10.10 -3.88 17.49
CA GLY A 46 10.78 -2.70 17.97
C GLY A 46 10.90 -1.57 16.94
N VAL A 47 10.11 -1.59 15.86
CA VAL A 47 10.04 -0.52 14.88
C VAL A 47 9.15 0.60 15.43
N HIS A 48 9.67 1.83 15.49
CA HIS A 48 8.98 2.98 16.06
C HIS A 48 9.24 4.27 15.28
N GLY A 49 8.52 5.35 15.60
CA GLY A 49 8.77 6.69 15.06
C GLY A 49 8.55 6.77 13.56
N ASN A 50 9.46 7.44 12.85
CA ASN A 50 9.35 7.66 11.41
C ASN A 50 9.33 6.36 10.60
N ALA A 51 10.08 5.35 11.00
CA ALA A 51 10.09 4.06 10.31
C ALA A 51 8.73 3.35 10.40
N LEU A 52 8.03 3.47 11.54
CA LEU A 52 6.66 2.95 11.70
C LEU A 52 5.66 3.75 10.86
N GLN A 53 5.84 5.07 10.78
CA GLN A 53 5.02 5.95 9.96
C GLN A 53 5.15 5.61 8.48
N ASP A 54 6.38 5.46 7.99
CA ASP A 54 6.66 5.14 6.60
C ASP A 54 6.20 3.71 6.24
N LEU A 55 6.35 2.74 7.17
CA LEU A 55 5.78 1.40 7.01
C LEU A 55 4.25 1.46 6.85
N ALA A 56 3.56 2.23 7.70
CA ALA A 56 2.11 2.39 7.58
C ALA A 56 1.71 2.97 6.23
N ALA A 57 2.44 4.00 5.76
CA ALA A 57 2.21 4.59 4.44
C ALA A 57 2.46 3.59 3.31
N CYS A 58 3.56 2.83 3.34
CA CYS A 58 3.84 1.79 2.35
C CYS A 58 2.77 0.68 2.37
N ALA A 59 2.34 0.24 3.55
CA ALA A 59 1.29 -0.78 3.67
C ALA A 59 -0.07 -0.30 3.16
N LEU A 60 -0.41 0.99 3.34
CA LEU A 60 -1.61 1.59 2.75
C LEU A 60 -1.55 1.70 1.23
N LEU A 61 -0.34 1.72 0.67
CA LEU A 61 -0.09 1.97 -0.75
C LEU A 61 0.56 0.76 -1.45
N HIS A 62 0.60 -0.42 -0.83
CA HIS A 62 1.36 -1.56 -1.38
C HIS A 62 0.90 -1.94 -2.80
N ASP A 63 -0.38 -1.86 -3.07
CA ASP A 63 -1.00 -2.15 -4.35
C ASP A 63 -1.31 -0.89 -5.19
N ASN A 64 -0.59 0.22 -4.97
CA ASN A 64 -0.86 1.50 -5.62
C ASN A 64 -0.80 1.48 -7.16
N ALA A 65 -0.22 0.46 -7.75
CA ALA A 65 -0.16 0.25 -9.20
C ALA A 65 -1.03 -0.91 -9.70
N LEU A 66 -1.77 -1.61 -8.83
CA LEU A 66 -2.57 -2.77 -9.23
C LEU A 66 -3.63 -2.40 -10.27
N THR A 67 -4.33 -1.27 -10.08
CA THR A 67 -5.30 -0.76 -11.05
C THR A 67 -4.65 -0.44 -12.40
N GLN A 68 -3.48 0.21 -12.38
CA GLN A 68 -2.70 0.50 -13.58
C GLN A 68 -2.36 -0.79 -14.31
N TYR A 69 -1.82 -1.77 -13.60
CA TYR A 69 -1.46 -3.08 -14.13
C TYR A 69 -2.65 -3.79 -14.79
N ILE A 70 -3.82 -3.81 -14.13
CA ILE A 70 -5.05 -4.41 -14.67
C ILE A 70 -5.50 -3.71 -15.95
N GLN A 71 -5.44 -2.38 -16.01
CA GLN A 71 -5.83 -1.62 -17.19
C GLN A 71 -4.88 -1.86 -18.37
N GLU A 72 -3.58 -1.91 -18.13
CA GLU A 72 -2.56 -2.05 -19.18
C GLU A 72 -2.49 -3.48 -19.73
N GLU A 73 -2.51 -4.51 -18.85
CA GLU A 73 -2.30 -5.90 -19.26
C GLU A 73 -3.61 -6.63 -19.60
N PHE A 74 -4.71 -6.30 -18.95
CA PHE A 74 -5.99 -7.02 -19.12
C PHE A 74 -7.10 -6.16 -19.76
N HIS A 75 -6.77 -4.95 -20.23
CA HIS A 75 -7.75 -4.02 -20.82
C HIS A 75 -8.97 -3.77 -19.92
N GLY A 76 -8.76 -3.76 -18.60
CA GLY A 76 -9.80 -3.57 -17.60
C GLY A 76 -10.67 -4.82 -17.34
N ASN A 77 -10.33 -6.00 -17.90
CA ASN A 77 -11.07 -7.23 -17.67
C ASN A 77 -10.51 -7.98 -16.44
N ALA A 78 -11.08 -7.71 -15.29
CA ALA A 78 -10.69 -8.31 -14.01
C ALA A 78 -11.15 -9.79 -13.85
N GLU A 79 -12.04 -10.32 -14.71
CA GLU A 79 -12.47 -11.72 -14.66
C GLU A 79 -11.30 -12.70 -14.86
N SER A 80 -10.21 -12.22 -15.48
CA SER A 80 -8.97 -13.00 -15.66
C SER A 80 -8.13 -13.09 -14.37
N LEU A 81 -8.45 -12.34 -13.31
CA LEU A 81 -7.68 -12.24 -12.07
C LEU A 81 -8.03 -13.34 -11.03
N ASP A 82 -9.09 -14.11 -11.24
CA ASP A 82 -9.34 -15.32 -10.43
C ASP A 82 -8.20 -16.36 -10.52
N LEU A 83 -7.25 -16.12 -11.43
CA LEU A 83 -6.03 -16.89 -11.65
C LEU A 83 -4.78 -16.26 -10.99
N LEU A 84 -4.93 -15.30 -10.09
CA LEU A 84 -3.84 -14.56 -9.43
C LEU A 84 -2.64 -15.40 -8.91
N PRO A 85 -2.80 -16.65 -8.45
CA PRO A 85 -1.64 -17.47 -8.07
C PRO A 85 -0.76 -17.93 -9.25
N GLU A 86 -1.23 -17.80 -10.49
CA GLU A 86 -0.55 -18.29 -11.70
C GLU A 86 -0.08 -17.16 -12.62
N ILE A 87 -0.23 -15.88 -12.22
CA ILE A 87 0.14 -14.75 -13.07
C ILE A 87 1.67 -14.61 -13.13
N PRO A 88 2.31 -14.87 -14.30
CA PRO A 88 3.77 -14.79 -14.45
C PRO A 88 4.35 -13.38 -14.24
N HIS A 89 3.52 -12.38 -13.99
CA HIS A 89 3.87 -10.96 -14.01
C HIS A 89 3.49 -10.17 -12.73
N LEU A 90 3.24 -10.88 -11.60
CA LEU A 90 3.00 -10.24 -10.29
C LEU A 90 4.04 -9.16 -9.96
N GLY A 91 5.29 -9.32 -10.38
CA GLY A 91 6.34 -8.34 -10.20
C GLY A 91 6.14 -7.02 -10.96
N LEU A 92 5.25 -6.94 -11.97
CA LEU A 92 5.07 -5.70 -12.74
C LEU A 92 4.39 -4.61 -11.90
N HIS A 93 3.30 -4.91 -11.19
CA HIS A 93 2.66 -3.91 -10.34
C HIS A 93 3.56 -3.49 -9.18
N CYS A 94 4.40 -4.40 -8.66
CA CYS A 94 5.40 -4.05 -7.65
C CYS A 94 6.41 -3.04 -8.20
N SER A 95 6.94 -3.28 -9.42
CA SER A 95 7.90 -2.37 -10.06
C SER A 95 7.29 -1.02 -10.39
N GLN A 96 6.07 -1.00 -10.91
CA GLN A 96 5.31 0.23 -11.19
C GLN A 96 4.97 0.97 -9.89
N GLY A 97 4.58 0.23 -8.85
CA GLY A 97 4.24 0.78 -7.53
C GLY A 97 5.44 1.43 -6.86
N GLU A 98 6.60 0.80 -6.90
CA GLU A 98 7.86 1.38 -6.41
C GLU A 98 8.22 2.67 -7.14
N GLU A 99 8.06 2.71 -8.48
CA GLU A 99 8.29 3.92 -9.27
C GLU A 99 7.29 5.03 -8.91
N ASN A 100 6.04 4.67 -8.67
CA ASN A 100 4.99 5.63 -8.33
C ASN A 100 5.28 6.37 -7.01
N ILE A 101 5.84 5.68 -6.02
CA ILE A 101 6.13 6.26 -4.70
C ILE A 101 7.50 6.94 -4.60
N ARG A 102 8.37 6.81 -5.60
CA ARG A 102 9.78 7.24 -5.57
C ARG A 102 10.01 8.67 -5.07
N ASN A 103 9.14 9.59 -5.44
CA ASN A 103 9.27 11.01 -5.13
C ASN A 103 8.39 11.46 -3.95
N LEU A 104 7.70 10.53 -3.29
CA LEU A 104 6.91 10.86 -2.12
C LEU A 104 7.82 11.21 -0.93
N PRO A 105 7.40 12.12 -0.06
CA PRO A 105 8.24 12.64 1.01
C PRO A 105 8.25 11.70 2.24
N PHE A 106 8.79 10.50 2.07
CA PHE A 106 9.06 9.59 3.18
C PHE A 106 10.18 10.13 4.07
N SER A 107 10.16 9.78 5.34
CA SER A 107 11.14 10.21 6.33
C SER A 107 12.34 9.28 6.41
N THR A 108 12.18 8.03 6.00
CA THR A 108 13.21 6.98 5.98
C THR A 108 13.39 6.43 4.56
N ASP A 109 14.41 5.61 4.37
CA ASP A 109 14.58 4.90 3.10
C ASP A 109 13.55 3.76 3.00
N VAL A 110 12.64 3.88 2.04
CA VAL A 110 11.60 2.88 1.72
C VAL A 110 11.91 2.11 0.43
N SER A 111 13.10 2.25 -0.11
CA SER A 111 13.52 1.58 -1.35
C SER A 111 13.35 0.07 -1.23
N GLY A 112 12.68 -0.52 -2.19
CA GLY A 112 12.43 -1.95 -2.24
C GLY A 112 11.26 -2.43 -1.37
N VAL A 113 10.59 -1.55 -0.62
CA VAL A 113 9.46 -1.96 0.21
C VAL A 113 8.28 -2.36 -0.66
N ILE A 114 7.88 -1.54 -1.61
CA ILE A 114 6.81 -1.88 -2.57
C ILE A 114 7.32 -2.87 -3.61
N LEU A 115 8.56 -2.74 -4.07
CA LEU A 115 9.13 -3.64 -5.07
C LEU A 115 9.10 -5.12 -4.62
N TYR A 116 9.41 -5.39 -3.36
CA TYR A 116 9.60 -6.75 -2.86
C TYR A 116 8.49 -7.26 -1.94
N HIS A 117 7.32 -6.59 -1.91
CA HIS A 117 6.24 -7.00 -1.01
C HIS A 117 5.55 -8.34 -1.38
N HIS A 118 5.90 -8.95 -2.50
CA HIS A 118 5.50 -10.31 -2.88
C HIS A 118 6.65 -11.32 -2.87
N GLU A 119 7.82 -10.97 -2.34
CA GLU A 119 8.92 -11.91 -2.20
C GLU A 119 8.69 -12.90 -1.08
N ASN A 120 8.89 -14.19 -1.39
CA ASN A 120 8.87 -15.25 -0.40
C ASN A 120 10.22 -15.34 0.33
N ALA A 121 10.19 -15.78 1.59
CA ALA A 121 11.40 -15.88 2.42
C ALA A 121 12.48 -16.78 1.81
N ASP A 122 12.10 -17.80 1.05
CA ASP A 122 13.01 -18.75 0.39
C ASP A 122 13.51 -18.29 -1.00
N GLY A 123 13.11 -17.12 -1.47
CA GLY A 123 13.46 -16.58 -2.79
C GLY A 123 12.63 -17.14 -3.95
N SER A 124 11.51 -17.79 -3.68
CA SER A 124 10.60 -18.28 -4.72
C SER A 124 9.59 -17.23 -5.21
N GLY A 125 9.77 -15.96 -4.81
CA GLY A 125 8.94 -14.84 -5.24
C GLY A 125 9.32 -14.28 -6.63
N PRO A 126 8.65 -13.18 -7.05
CA PRO A 126 8.77 -12.65 -8.42
C PRO A 126 10.18 -12.20 -8.83
N PHE A 127 11.01 -11.76 -7.89
CA PHE A 127 12.35 -11.24 -8.15
C PHE A 127 13.47 -12.17 -7.68
N GLY A 128 13.14 -13.30 -7.07
CA GLY A 128 14.07 -14.29 -6.57
C GLY A 128 14.93 -13.82 -5.40
N LYS A 129 14.45 -12.87 -4.60
CA LYS A 129 15.12 -12.33 -3.44
C LYS A 129 14.78 -13.12 -2.18
N THR A 130 15.80 -13.50 -1.42
CA THR A 130 15.60 -14.14 -0.11
C THR A 130 15.33 -13.10 0.97
N TRP A 131 14.78 -13.53 2.12
CA TRP A 131 14.44 -12.66 3.25
C TRP A 131 15.60 -11.75 3.72
N VAL A 132 16.86 -12.18 3.52
CA VAL A 132 18.06 -11.39 3.89
C VAL A 132 18.23 -10.16 3.00
N GLU A 133 17.77 -10.24 1.76
CA GLU A 133 17.90 -9.18 0.74
C GLU A 133 16.67 -8.24 0.72
N VAL A 134 15.56 -8.69 1.32
CA VAL A 134 14.27 -7.98 1.30
C VAL A 134 14.14 -7.08 2.53
N PRO A 135 13.79 -5.80 2.41
CA PRO A 135 13.57 -4.91 3.54
C PRO A 135 12.56 -5.48 4.53
N LEU A 136 12.79 -5.28 5.84
CA LEU A 136 11.89 -5.76 6.89
C LEU A 136 10.45 -5.31 6.67
N ALA A 137 10.25 -4.06 6.26
CA ALA A 137 8.93 -3.51 5.99
C ALA A 137 8.20 -4.30 4.87
N ALA A 138 8.90 -4.67 3.79
CA ALA A 138 8.33 -5.48 2.72
C ALA A 138 7.93 -6.89 3.21
N ARG A 139 8.75 -7.53 4.04
CA ARG A 139 8.47 -8.85 4.62
C ARG A 139 7.24 -8.84 5.53
N ILE A 140 7.09 -7.78 6.33
CA ILE A 140 5.92 -7.58 7.19
C ILE A 140 4.66 -7.37 6.34
N ILE A 141 4.74 -6.50 5.31
CA ILE A 141 3.62 -6.25 4.40
C ILE A 141 3.22 -7.53 3.69
N HIS A 142 4.18 -8.29 3.14
CA HIS A 142 3.93 -9.57 2.49
C HIS A 142 3.12 -10.54 3.36
N LEU A 143 3.52 -10.70 4.62
CA LEU A 143 2.81 -11.55 5.56
C LEU A 143 1.38 -11.07 5.79
N CYS A 144 1.19 -9.77 6.05
CA CYS A 144 -0.10 -9.21 6.39
C CYS A 144 -1.07 -9.21 5.19
N ASP A 145 -0.57 -8.88 4.01
CA ASP A 145 -1.32 -8.90 2.76
C ASP A 145 -1.79 -10.32 2.42
N LEU A 146 -0.87 -11.27 2.38
CA LEU A 146 -1.19 -12.66 2.07
C LEU A 146 -2.16 -13.27 3.09
N LEU A 147 -2.07 -12.89 4.37
CA LEU A 147 -3.02 -13.34 5.39
C LEU A 147 -4.41 -12.73 5.19
N ASP A 148 -4.50 -11.45 4.87
CA ASP A 148 -5.79 -10.82 4.61
C ASP A 148 -6.47 -11.45 3.39
N ALA A 149 -5.72 -11.66 2.30
CA ALA A 149 -6.18 -12.35 1.10
C ALA A 149 -6.57 -13.81 1.38
N PHE A 150 -5.77 -14.56 2.16
CA PHE A 150 -6.08 -15.94 2.54
C PHE A 150 -7.33 -16.05 3.39
N CYS A 151 -7.55 -15.13 4.30
CA CYS A 151 -8.71 -15.13 5.19
C CYS A 151 -10.00 -14.87 4.41
N ARG A 152 -9.98 -14.00 3.39
CA ARG A 152 -11.15 -13.58 2.57
C ARG A 152 -12.43 -13.44 3.41
N ALA A 153 -12.28 -12.85 4.61
CA ALA A 153 -13.31 -12.97 5.62
C ALA A 153 -14.16 -11.71 5.68
N ASP A 154 -15.44 -11.85 5.41
CA ASP A 154 -16.43 -10.83 5.80
C ASP A 154 -16.54 -10.69 7.32
N LYS A 155 -16.12 -11.74 8.06
CA LYS A 155 -16.14 -11.79 9.52
C LYS A 155 -14.89 -12.49 10.05
N PHE A 156 -14.21 -11.85 10.97
CA PHE A 156 -13.08 -12.42 11.69
C PHE A 156 -13.60 -13.24 12.89
N THR A 157 -13.50 -14.57 12.79
CA THR A 157 -14.00 -15.51 13.81
C THR A 157 -12.84 -16.34 14.36
N PRO A 158 -13.06 -17.09 15.48
CA PRO A 158 -12.06 -18.02 15.98
C PRO A 158 -11.61 -19.07 14.96
N GLU A 159 -12.53 -19.51 14.08
CA GLU A 159 -12.22 -20.49 13.03
C GLU A 159 -11.30 -19.87 11.95
N VAL A 160 -11.53 -18.59 11.61
CA VAL A 160 -10.65 -17.86 10.68
C VAL A 160 -9.26 -17.68 11.30
N TRP A 161 -9.18 -17.35 12.59
CA TRP A 161 -7.91 -17.28 13.32
C TRP A 161 -7.16 -18.62 13.30
N ASN A 162 -7.82 -19.71 13.67
CA ASN A 162 -7.19 -21.04 13.66
C ASN A 162 -6.67 -21.44 12.28
N ARG A 163 -7.36 -21.05 11.20
CA ARG A 163 -6.90 -21.25 9.83
C ARG A 163 -5.67 -20.41 9.52
N ALA A 164 -5.67 -19.13 9.91
CA ALA A 164 -4.55 -18.21 9.70
C ALA A 164 -3.30 -18.70 10.47
N GLU A 165 -3.43 -19.04 11.75
CA GLU A 165 -2.35 -19.59 12.59
C GLU A 165 -1.77 -20.88 12.00
N SER A 166 -2.65 -21.80 11.57
CA SER A 166 -2.24 -23.06 10.94
C SER A 166 -1.52 -22.81 9.59
N PHE A 167 -1.99 -21.82 8.83
CA PHE A 167 -1.34 -21.43 7.57
C PHE A 167 0.05 -20.87 7.83
N ILE A 168 0.18 -19.88 8.73
CA ILE A 168 1.48 -19.32 9.11
C ILE A 168 2.44 -20.43 9.54
N SER A 169 2.02 -21.30 10.45
CA SER A 169 2.85 -22.38 10.97
C SER A 169 3.35 -23.35 9.89
N ARG A 170 2.54 -23.57 8.86
CA ARG A 170 2.89 -24.46 7.74
C ARG A 170 3.87 -23.86 6.76
N VAL A 171 3.81 -22.52 6.54
CA VAL A 171 4.58 -21.86 5.48
C VAL A 171 5.74 -20.98 5.99
N ARG A 172 5.89 -20.84 7.31
CA ARG A 172 7.03 -20.12 7.90
C ARG A 172 8.36 -20.76 7.48
N GLY A 173 9.39 -19.96 7.34
CA GLY A 173 10.70 -20.36 6.82
C GLY A 173 10.72 -20.60 5.30
N LYS A 174 9.55 -20.53 4.63
CA LYS A 174 9.42 -20.69 3.19
C LYS A 174 8.78 -19.48 2.53
N ILE A 175 7.53 -19.19 2.86
CA ILE A 175 6.82 -18.01 2.37
C ILE A 175 7.09 -16.82 3.28
N PHE A 176 6.92 -17.00 4.60
CA PHE A 176 7.20 -15.98 5.60
C PHE A 176 8.52 -16.30 6.33
N ASP A 177 9.31 -15.30 6.60
CA ASP A 177 10.44 -15.48 7.50
C ASP A 177 9.98 -15.72 8.95
N ASP A 178 10.81 -16.42 9.73
CA ASP A 178 10.45 -16.84 11.07
C ASP A 178 10.24 -15.66 12.02
N GLU A 179 11.03 -14.60 11.87
CA GLU A 179 10.97 -13.41 12.72
C GLU A 179 9.64 -12.68 12.56
N CYS A 180 9.22 -12.41 11.32
CA CYS A 180 7.94 -11.78 11.03
C CYS A 180 6.75 -12.66 11.45
N ALA A 181 6.83 -13.98 11.21
CA ALA A 181 5.78 -14.90 11.60
C ALA A 181 5.58 -14.94 13.13
N GLU A 182 6.65 -15.01 13.91
CA GLU A 182 6.60 -15.00 15.37
C GLU A 182 6.09 -13.66 15.91
N ALA A 183 6.55 -12.55 15.33
CA ALA A 183 6.10 -11.22 15.71
C ALA A 183 4.60 -11.02 15.45
N PHE A 184 4.10 -11.49 14.30
CA PHE A 184 2.67 -11.43 13.98
C PHE A 184 1.84 -12.25 14.98
N LEU A 185 2.20 -13.50 15.24
CA LEU A 185 1.48 -14.35 16.19
C LEU A 185 1.46 -13.76 17.61
N LYS A 186 2.53 -13.07 18.00
CA LYS A 186 2.60 -12.35 19.27
C LYS A 186 1.73 -11.10 19.28
N ALA A 187 1.71 -10.33 18.19
CA ALA A 187 0.90 -9.12 18.06
C ALA A 187 -0.60 -9.42 17.99
N PHE A 188 -0.97 -10.54 17.36
CA PHE A 188 -2.35 -10.93 17.10
C PHE A 188 -2.74 -12.26 17.75
N PRO A 189 -2.91 -12.32 19.09
CA PRO A 189 -3.66 -13.42 19.68
C PRO A 189 -5.10 -13.42 19.16
N ALA A 190 -5.82 -14.53 19.26
CA ALA A 190 -7.14 -14.74 18.67
C ALA A 190 -8.11 -13.56 18.88
N GLU A 191 -8.19 -13.02 20.09
CA GLU A 191 -9.07 -11.89 20.42
C GLU A 191 -8.71 -10.63 19.63
N HIS A 192 -7.41 -10.31 19.53
CA HIS A 192 -6.95 -9.15 18.76
C HIS A 192 -7.17 -9.33 17.26
N PHE A 193 -6.92 -10.52 16.73
CA PHE A 193 -7.18 -10.85 15.33
C PHE A 193 -8.67 -10.70 14.98
N MET A 194 -9.57 -11.22 15.83
CA MET A 194 -11.00 -11.07 15.61
C MET A 194 -11.46 -9.61 15.57
N SER A 195 -10.75 -8.72 16.24
CA SER A 195 -11.07 -7.28 16.24
C SER A 195 -10.74 -6.56 14.91
N LEU A 196 -10.08 -7.23 13.94
CA LEU A 196 -9.82 -6.68 12.62
C LEU A 196 -11.10 -6.39 11.82
N GLY A 197 -12.19 -7.06 12.14
CA GLY A 197 -13.50 -6.83 11.55
C GLY A 197 -14.27 -5.63 12.10
N ASN A 198 -13.78 -4.97 13.15
CA ASN A 198 -14.49 -3.87 13.79
C ASN A 198 -14.47 -2.58 12.97
N ASP A 199 -15.49 -1.75 13.15
CA ASP A 199 -15.59 -0.47 12.42
C ASP A 199 -14.58 0.59 12.90
N ASP A 200 -14.00 0.41 14.08
CA ASP A 200 -13.00 1.31 14.66
C ASP A 200 -11.56 1.06 14.18
N LEU A 201 -11.35 0.12 13.28
CA LEU A 201 -10.00 -0.29 12.79
C LEU A 201 -9.14 0.90 12.37
N GLU A 202 -9.71 1.82 11.59
CA GLU A 202 -8.99 3.01 11.13
C GLU A 202 -8.60 3.94 12.28
N SER A 203 -9.49 4.16 13.22
CA SER A 203 -9.19 4.97 14.42
C SER A 203 -8.08 4.34 15.25
N ARG A 204 -8.04 3.02 15.34
CA ARG A 204 -6.99 2.26 16.03
C ARG A 204 -5.66 2.39 15.30
N LEU A 205 -5.63 2.25 13.99
CA LEU A 205 -4.43 2.49 13.19
C LEU A 205 -3.84 3.87 13.48
N TRP A 206 -4.68 4.91 13.42
CA TRP A 206 -4.22 6.28 13.65
C TRP A 206 -3.90 6.61 15.11
N SER A 207 -4.28 5.77 16.06
CA SER A 207 -3.88 5.92 17.47
C SER A 207 -2.47 5.37 17.75
N ILE A 208 -1.99 4.42 16.94
CA ILE A 208 -0.67 3.79 17.11
C ILE A 208 0.38 4.55 16.29
N VAL A 209 0.06 4.90 15.05
CA VAL A 209 1.03 5.52 14.15
C VAL A 209 1.24 6.98 14.51
N PRO A 210 2.49 7.40 14.76
CA PRO A 210 2.79 8.81 15.00
C PRO A 210 2.33 9.66 13.82
N ARG A 211 1.45 10.61 14.08
CA ARG A 211 0.99 11.56 13.06
C ARG A 211 1.55 12.93 13.34
N GLY A 212 1.90 13.65 12.31
CA GLY A 212 2.41 15.00 12.42
C GLY A 212 2.35 15.70 11.07
N LYS A 213 2.36 17.05 11.14
CA LYS A 213 2.54 17.86 9.95
C LYS A 213 4.01 17.92 9.61
N GLN A 214 4.31 17.78 8.33
CA GLN A 214 5.65 17.96 7.78
C GLN A 214 5.67 19.28 6.98
N GLU A 215 6.76 20.02 7.08
CA GLU A 215 6.99 21.17 6.22
C GLU A 215 7.49 20.66 4.86
N LEU A 216 6.67 20.85 3.83
CA LEU A 216 6.97 20.39 2.48
C LEU A 216 7.36 21.55 1.57
N SER A 217 8.38 21.29 0.75
CA SER A 217 8.74 22.11 -0.40
C SER A 217 7.71 21.96 -1.51
N PHE A 218 7.68 22.91 -2.44
CA PHE A 218 6.78 22.84 -3.59
C PHE A 218 6.96 21.58 -4.45
N PRO A 219 8.19 21.12 -4.76
CA PRO A 219 8.37 19.85 -5.47
C PRO A 219 7.77 18.63 -4.76
N GLN A 220 7.84 18.57 -3.43
CA GLN A 220 7.24 17.49 -2.64
C GLN A 220 5.70 17.54 -2.66
N ILE A 221 5.12 18.75 -2.59
CA ILE A 221 3.66 18.94 -2.73
C ILE A 221 3.21 18.50 -4.13
N LYS A 222 3.97 18.89 -5.16
CA LYS A 222 3.70 18.49 -6.54
C LYS A 222 3.77 16.97 -6.69
N ALA A 223 4.77 16.31 -6.13
CA ALA A 223 4.88 14.85 -6.18
C ALA A 223 3.68 14.15 -5.54
N LEU A 224 3.17 14.65 -4.40
CA LEU A 224 1.94 14.15 -3.78
C LEU A 224 0.71 14.36 -4.68
N ALA A 225 0.59 15.54 -5.29
CA ALA A 225 -0.53 15.84 -6.20
C ALA A 225 -0.48 14.98 -7.46
N ASP A 226 0.69 14.81 -8.08
CA ASP A 226 0.90 13.95 -9.25
C ASP A 226 0.57 12.48 -8.93
N PHE A 227 0.99 11.99 -7.76
CA PHE A 227 0.68 10.65 -7.29
C PHE A 227 -0.84 10.46 -7.09
N PHE A 228 -1.50 11.42 -6.44
CA PHE A 228 -2.95 11.38 -6.22
C PHE A 228 -3.72 11.40 -7.55
N ALA A 229 -3.34 12.30 -8.47
CA ALA A 229 -3.92 12.37 -9.80
C ALA A 229 -3.77 11.05 -10.55
N LYS A 230 -2.59 10.41 -10.46
CA LYS A 230 -2.32 9.13 -11.09
C LYS A 230 -3.26 8.03 -10.59
N ILE A 231 -3.44 7.90 -9.27
CA ILE A 231 -4.37 6.92 -8.68
C ILE A 231 -5.80 7.13 -9.16
N VAL A 232 -6.26 8.38 -9.15
CA VAL A 232 -7.64 8.72 -9.56
C VAL A 232 -7.85 8.52 -11.06
N ASP A 233 -6.87 8.92 -11.86
CA ASP A 233 -6.96 8.88 -13.32
C ASP A 233 -6.92 7.45 -13.88
N TYR A 234 -6.18 6.52 -13.25
CA TYR A 234 -6.16 5.12 -13.67
C TYR A 234 -7.48 4.36 -13.45
N LYS A 235 -8.42 4.93 -12.70
CA LYS A 235 -9.76 4.35 -12.57
C LYS A 235 -10.48 4.20 -13.91
N SER A 236 -10.16 5.04 -14.90
CA SER A 236 -10.80 5.01 -16.23
C SER A 236 -9.79 5.31 -17.33
N PRO A 237 -9.77 4.54 -18.42
CA PRO A 237 -8.94 4.83 -19.59
C PRO A 237 -9.20 6.23 -20.18
N PHE A 238 -10.40 6.80 -19.97
CA PHE A 238 -10.75 8.15 -20.43
C PHE A 238 -10.15 9.26 -19.56
N THR A 239 -9.79 8.96 -18.32
CA THR A 239 -9.24 9.94 -17.36
C THR A 239 -7.74 9.83 -17.16
N SER A 240 -7.10 8.77 -17.69
CA SER A 240 -5.67 8.44 -17.42
C SER A 240 -4.67 9.56 -17.73
N THR A 241 -5.05 10.57 -18.51
CA THR A 241 -4.24 11.76 -18.80
C THR A 241 -4.99 13.07 -18.53
N HIS A 242 -6.21 12.99 -18.01
CA HIS A 242 -7.10 14.14 -17.86
C HIS A 242 -6.54 15.15 -16.85
N SER A 243 -6.21 14.73 -15.65
CA SER A 243 -5.73 15.60 -14.58
C SER A 243 -4.44 16.31 -14.97
N ILE A 244 -3.51 15.60 -15.58
CA ILE A 244 -2.24 16.17 -16.09
C ILE A 244 -2.54 17.19 -17.22
N GLY A 245 -3.46 16.88 -18.12
CA GLY A 245 -3.86 17.77 -19.21
C GLY A 245 -4.49 19.06 -18.69
N VAL A 246 -5.39 18.96 -17.71
CA VAL A 246 -6.03 20.13 -17.07
C VAL A 246 -4.99 20.99 -16.36
N ALA A 247 -4.10 20.40 -15.57
CA ALA A 247 -3.03 21.12 -14.88
C ALA A 247 -2.10 21.85 -15.87
N SER A 248 -1.69 21.19 -16.96
CA SER A 248 -0.86 21.80 -18.01
C SER A 248 -1.57 22.98 -18.70
N CYS A 249 -2.87 22.86 -18.95
CA CYS A 249 -3.66 23.95 -19.53
C CYS A 249 -3.79 25.13 -18.55
N ALA A 250 -4.06 24.85 -17.27
CA ALA A 250 -4.16 25.87 -16.24
C ALA A 250 -2.85 26.66 -16.08
N GLU A 251 -1.71 25.97 -16.01
CA GLU A 251 -0.39 26.56 -15.93
C GLU A 251 -0.10 27.47 -17.14
N LYS A 252 -0.35 26.99 -18.37
CA LYS A 252 -0.14 27.76 -19.59
C LYS A 252 -1.03 28.99 -19.66
N LEU A 253 -2.32 28.84 -19.26
CA LEU A 253 -3.28 29.94 -19.25
C LEU A 253 -2.85 31.00 -18.21
N SER A 254 -2.40 30.59 -17.04
CA SER A 254 -1.93 31.49 -15.99
C SER A 254 -0.74 32.33 -16.46
N ARG A 255 0.25 31.70 -17.13
CA ARG A 255 1.36 32.42 -17.77
C ARG A 255 0.87 33.41 -18.83
N PHE A 256 -0.07 33.01 -19.67
CA PHE A 256 -0.66 33.89 -20.69
C PHE A 256 -1.40 35.08 -20.05
N MET A 257 -2.06 34.88 -18.92
CA MET A 257 -2.74 35.93 -18.14
C MET A 257 -1.78 36.86 -17.39
N GLY A 258 -0.47 36.58 -17.42
CA GLY A 258 0.56 37.41 -16.81
C GLY A 258 0.81 37.15 -15.32
N PHE A 259 0.39 35.98 -14.80
CA PHE A 259 0.80 35.55 -13.47
C PHE A 259 2.29 35.27 -13.43
N ASP A 260 2.93 35.47 -12.26
CA ASP A 260 4.32 35.10 -12.08
C ASP A 260 4.52 33.58 -12.15
N GLU A 261 5.77 33.17 -12.37
CA GLU A 261 6.10 31.76 -12.59
C GLU A 261 5.73 30.86 -11.38
N GLU A 262 5.93 31.36 -10.17
CA GLU A 262 5.60 30.62 -8.96
C GLU A 262 4.09 30.39 -8.84
N THR A 263 3.30 31.41 -9.13
CA THR A 263 1.82 31.34 -9.13
C THR A 263 1.34 30.41 -10.25
N ALA A 264 1.90 30.54 -11.46
CA ALA A 264 1.52 29.70 -12.59
C ALA A 264 1.76 28.20 -12.34
N GLN A 265 2.86 27.85 -11.66
CA GLN A 265 3.16 26.45 -11.31
C GLN A 265 2.25 25.88 -10.21
N LYS A 266 1.60 26.71 -9.42
CA LYS A 266 0.68 26.31 -8.35
C LYS A 266 -0.77 26.14 -8.82
N MET A 267 -1.08 26.55 -10.04
CA MET A 267 -2.42 26.44 -10.66
C MET A 267 -2.66 25.08 -11.27
#